data_ecd4ac7646b5694361ffcffcca249443
#
_entry.id   ecd4ac7646b5694361ffcffcca249443
#
_cell.length_a   1.000
_cell.length_b   1.000
_cell.length_c   1.000
_cell.angle_alpha   90.00
_cell.angle_beta   90.00
_cell.angle_gamma   90.00
#
_symmetry.space_group_name_H-M   'P 1'
#
loop_
_entity.id
_entity.type
_entity.pdbx_description
1 polymer ?
#
loop_
_entity_poly.entity_id
_entity_poly.type
_entity_poly.pdbx_seq_one_letter_code
_entity_poly.pdbx_strand_id
1 'polypeptide(L)'
;MKTKLFAISLLLFTSQVFADAKQVNNEEIITLMQSGASLIDIRRAEEWRETGVIKESNLLTFFDKEGNHNIEEWLPKLKKITKEGDPVIIICKSGKRSGIVSKYLDEQANYTNVYNASGGMVSWVNSKN
;
A
#
# COMPACT_ATOMS: atom_id res chain seq x y z
N MET A 1 -46.48 -20.63 -39.79
CA MET A 1 -45.06 -20.22 -39.71
C MET A 1 -44.69 -19.93 -38.27
N LYS A 2 -43.88 -20.80 -37.65
CA LYS A 2 -43.43 -20.57 -36.28
C LYS A 2 -42.12 -19.75 -36.33
N THR A 3 -42.17 -18.51 -35.94
CA THR A 3 -40.99 -17.68 -35.76
C THR A 3 -40.31 -18.06 -34.44
N LYS A 4 -39.13 -18.67 -34.52
CA LYS A 4 -38.31 -18.90 -33.34
C LYS A 4 -37.59 -17.62 -32.98
N LEU A 5 -38.00 -16.97 -31.90
CA LEU A 5 -37.25 -15.91 -31.28
C LEU A 5 -36.02 -16.50 -30.56
N PHE A 6 -34.85 -16.26 -31.12
CA PHE A 6 -33.60 -16.50 -30.39
C PHE A 6 -33.36 -15.33 -29.43
N ALA A 7 -33.58 -15.57 -28.15
CA ALA A 7 -33.16 -14.63 -27.13
C ALA A 7 -31.64 -14.74 -26.99
N ILE A 8 -30.92 -13.76 -27.53
CA ILE A 8 -29.47 -13.62 -27.28
C ILE A 8 -29.34 -13.06 -25.87
N SER A 9 -29.04 -13.96 -24.93
CA SER A 9 -28.64 -13.54 -23.58
C SER A 9 -27.26 -12.91 -23.65
N LEU A 10 -27.22 -11.57 -23.61
CA LEU A 10 -25.98 -10.82 -23.53
C LEU A 10 -25.46 -10.94 -22.10
N LEU A 11 -24.52 -11.88 -21.86
CA LEU A 11 -23.75 -11.92 -20.61
C LEU A 11 -22.87 -10.69 -20.54
N LEU A 12 -23.30 -9.70 -19.78
CA LEU A 12 -22.46 -8.59 -19.38
C LEU A 12 -21.43 -9.09 -18.38
N PHE A 13 -20.24 -9.41 -18.86
CA PHE A 13 -19.09 -9.58 -17.98
C PHE A 13 -18.71 -8.19 -17.43
N THR A 14 -19.17 -7.87 -16.23
CA THR A 14 -18.62 -6.76 -15.48
C THR A 14 -17.24 -7.15 -15.01
N SER A 15 -16.20 -6.72 -15.74
CA SER A 15 -14.84 -6.80 -15.23
C SER A 15 -14.74 -5.87 -14.03
N GLN A 16 -14.55 -6.45 -12.84
CA GLN A 16 -14.20 -5.67 -11.66
C GLN A 16 -12.79 -5.15 -11.87
N VAL A 17 -12.67 -3.84 -12.12
CA VAL A 17 -11.38 -3.16 -12.11
C VAL A 17 -11.02 -2.90 -10.65
N PHE A 18 -10.13 -3.75 -10.08
CA PHE A 18 -9.47 -3.42 -8.84
C PHE A 18 -8.43 -2.35 -9.13
N ALA A 19 -8.48 -1.22 -8.42
CA ALA A 19 -7.45 -0.22 -8.48
C ALA A 19 -6.18 -0.80 -7.88
N ASP A 20 -5.15 -1.07 -8.67
CA ASP A 20 -3.85 -1.50 -8.16
C ASP A 20 -3.21 -0.38 -7.33
N ALA A 21 -2.49 -0.75 -6.27
CA ALA A 21 -1.70 0.18 -5.48
C ALA A 21 -0.72 0.93 -6.41
N LYS A 22 -0.71 2.26 -6.28
CA LYS A 22 0.09 3.12 -7.14
C LYS A 22 1.54 3.12 -6.68
N GLN A 23 2.49 3.06 -7.62
CA GLN A 23 3.91 3.19 -7.35
C GLN A 23 4.30 4.67 -7.31
N VAL A 24 4.98 5.10 -6.26
CA VAL A 24 5.38 6.49 -6.08
C VAL A 24 6.87 6.64 -5.80
N ASN A 25 7.46 7.70 -6.31
CA ASN A 25 8.85 8.09 -6.06
C ASN A 25 8.97 9.04 -4.85
N ASN A 26 10.19 9.45 -4.52
CA ASN A 26 10.44 10.31 -3.35
C ASN A 26 9.72 11.67 -3.42
N GLU A 27 9.68 12.30 -4.57
CA GLU A 27 9.00 13.60 -4.75
C GLU A 27 7.50 13.47 -4.57
N GLU A 28 6.91 12.40 -5.09
CA GLU A 28 5.50 12.09 -4.92
C GLU A 28 5.16 11.76 -3.45
N ILE A 29 6.04 11.06 -2.73
CA ILE A 29 5.90 10.82 -1.29
C ILE A 29 5.79 12.14 -0.53
N ILE A 30 6.70 13.07 -0.80
CA ILE A 30 6.71 14.39 -0.15
C ILE A 30 5.40 15.15 -0.44
N THR A 31 4.98 15.19 -1.69
CA THR A 31 3.75 15.85 -2.11
C THR A 31 2.52 15.25 -1.45
N LEU A 32 2.43 13.92 -1.40
CA LEU A 32 1.32 13.23 -0.76
C LEU A 32 1.27 13.49 0.75
N MET A 33 2.41 13.47 1.42
CA MET A 33 2.48 13.77 2.86
C MET A 33 2.07 15.22 3.16
N GLN A 34 2.48 16.16 2.33
CA GLN A 34 2.05 17.57 2.43
C GLN A 34 0.54 17.73 2.27
N SER A 35 -0.09 16.85 1.51
CA SER A 35 -1.54 16.79 1.31
C SER A 35 -2.30 15.99 2.37
N GLY A 36 -1.61 15.46 3.38
CA GLY A 36 -2.20 14.76 4.51
C GLY A 36 -2.13 13.24 4.45
N ALA A 37 -1.43 12.64 3.49
CA ALA A 37 -1.22 11.20 3.44
C ALA A 37 -0.38 10.72 4.63
N SER A 38 -0.75 9.59 5.20
CA SER A 38 0.03 8.90 6.24
C SER A 38 1.11 8.04 5.59
N LEU A 39 2.34 8.17 6.05
CA LEU A 39 3.45 7.30 5.66
C LEU A 39 3.66 6.23 6.74
N ILE A 40 3.62 4.97 6.33
CA ILE A 40 3.77 3.83 7.22
C ILE A 40 5.07 3.10 6.88
N ASP A 41 6.03 3.16 7.78
CA ASP A 41 7.29 2.41 7.67
C ASP A 41 7.11 1.04 8.30
N ILE A 42 7.03 0.01 7.45
CA ILE A 42 6.75 -1.36 7.85
C ILE A 42 8.00 -2.21 8.13
N ARG A 43 9.18 -1.57 8.13
CA ARG A 43 10.44 -2.25 8.42
C ARG A 43 10.51 -2.67 9.88
N ARG A 44 11.56 -3.40 10.23
CA ARG A 44 11.85 -3.80 11.62
C ARG A 44 12.61 -2.72 12.37
N ALA A 45 12.55 -2.77 13.68
CA ALA A 45 13.19 -1.78 14.55
C ALA A 45 14.71 -1.67 14.36
N GLU A 46 15.40 -2.78 14.07
CA GLU A 46 16.83 -2.75 13.75
C GLU A 46 17.15 -2.00 12.45
N GLU A 47 16.27 -2.06 11.46
CA GLU A 47 16.42 -1.30 10.21
C GLU A 47 16.21 0.21 10.45
N TRP A 48 15.29 0.59 11.33
CA TRP A 48 15.09 2.00 11.70
C TRP A 48 16.31 2.59 12.39
N ARG A 49 16.95 1.81 13.27
CA ARG A 49 18.19 2.24 13.96
C ARG A 49 19.38 2.34 13.02
N GLU A 50 19.46 1.47 12.03
CA GLU A 50 20.58 1.42 11.07
C GLU A 50 20.57 2.62 10.11
N THR A 51 19.44 2.96 9.53
CA THR A 51 19.33 3.97 8.47
C THR A 51 18.59 5.23 8.88
N GLY A 52 17.95 5.25 10.06
CA GLY A 52 17.00 6.28 10.45
C GLY A 52 15.63 6.09 9.78
N VAL A 53 14.75 7.02 10.05
CA VAL A 53 13.36 7.02 9.58
C VAL A 53 13.02 8.37 8.94
N ILE A 54 12.01 8.40 8.09
CA ILE A 54 11.48 9.64 7.56
C ILE A 54 10.71 10.38 8.66
N LYS A 55 10.95 11.66 8.81
CA LYS A 55 10.23 12.51 9.77
C LYS A 55 8.72 12.38 9.55
N GLU A 56 7.98 12.23 10.63
CA GLU A 56 6.52 12.08 10.66
C GLU A 56 6.01 10.75 10.09
N SER A 57 6.89 9.80 9.75
CA SER A 57 6.46 8.45 9.41
C SER A 57 5.94 7.70 10.66
N ASN A 58 4.97 6.84 10.43
CA ASN A 58 4.42 5.96 11.45
C ASN A 58 5.18 4.63 11.38
N LEU A 59 5.75 4.21 12.49
CA LEU A 59 6.57 3.00 12.56
C LEU A 59 5.68 1.82 12.96
N LEU A 60 5.43 0.91 12.03
CA LEU A 60 4.51 -0.20 12.24
C LEU A 60 4.98 -1.45 11.49
N THR A 61 5.90 -2.19 12.08
CA THR A 61 6.48 -3.42 11.50
C THR A 61 5.40 -4.40 11.07
N PHE A 62 5.50 -4.87 9.82
CA PHE A 62 4.57 -5.88 9.28
C PHE A 62 5.17 -7.28 9.32
N PHE A 63 6.36 -7.49 8.76
CA PHE A 63 7.04 -8.78 8.75
C PHE A 63 8.10 -8.86 9.86
N ASP A 64 8.18 -10.02 10.53
CA ASP A 64 9.28 -10.34 11.42
C ASP A 64 10.53 -10.79 10.65
N LYS A 65 11.60 -11.17 11.34
CA LYS A 65 12.86 -11.63 10.74
C LYS A 65 12.70 -12.85 9.84
N GLU A 66 11.79 -13.72 10.17
CA GLU A 66 11.50 -14.96 9.46
C GLU A 66 10.52 -14.74 8.29
N GLY A 67 10.03 -13.52 8.10
CA GLY A 67 9.05 -13.17 7.08
C GLY A 67 7.60 -13.48 7.47
N ASN A 68 7.35 -13.79 8.73
CA ASN A 68 5.99 -14.01 9.23
C ASN A 68 5.28 -12.68 9.50
N HIS A 69 3.96 -12.70 9.40
CA HIS A 69 3.11 -11.57 9.71
C HIS A 69 1.81 -12.00 10.37
N ASN A 70 1.17 -11.08 11.07
CA ASN A 70 -0.16 -11.29 11.66
C ASN A 70 -1.06 -10.13 11.29
N ILE A 71 -1.87 -10.30 10.24
CA ILE A 71 -2.75 -9.24 9.74
C ILE A 71 -3.86 -8.89 10.72
N GLU A 72 -4.35 -9.85 11.49
CA GLU A 72 -5.42 -9.64 12.47
C GLU A 72 -4.98 -8.74 13.62
N GLU A 73 -3.69 -8.73 13.92
CA GLU A 73 -3.10 -7.83 14.91
C GLU A 73 -2.65 -6.50 14.28
N TRP A 74 -2.10 -6.53 13.09
CA TRP A 74 -1.51 -5.37 12.42
C TRP A 74 -2.56 -4.39 11.89
N LEU A 75 -3.60 -4.89 11.22
CA LEU A 75 -4.62 -4.07 10.58
C LEU A 75 -5.37 -3.15 11.54
N PRO A 76 -5.78 -3.58 12.75
CA PRO A 76 -6.38 -2.69 13.74
C PRO A 76 -5.46 -1.54 14.16
N LYS A 77 -4.15 -1.77 14.22
CA LYS A 77 -3.17 -0.72 14.52
C LYS A 77 -3.07 0.30 13.38
N LEU A 78 -3.08 -0.16 12.13
CA LEU A 78 -3.13 0.72 10.97
C LEU A 78 -4.40 1.57 10.96
N LYS A 79 -5.55 1.00 11.27
CA LYS A 79 -6.85 1.69 11.31
C LYS A 79 -6.92 2.82 12.33
N LYS A 80 -6.09 2.78 13.36
CA LYS A 80 -5.94 3.89 14.32
C LYS A 80 -5.14 5.06 13.75
N ILE A 81 -4.30 4.81 12.75
CA ILE A 81 -3.45 5.82 12.11
C ILE A 81 -4.17 6.44 10.92
N THR A 82 -4.78 5.61 10.08
CA THR A 82 -5.41 6.04 8.83
C THR A 82 -6.68 5.22 8.56
N LYS A 83 -7.68 5.85 7.97
CA LYS A 83 -8.94 5.21 7.60
C LYS A 83 -8.87 4.64 6.19
N GLU A 84 -9.76 3.70 5.88
CA GLU A 84 -9.80 2.96 4.61
C GLU A 84 -9.85 3.83 3.35
N GLY A 85 -10.49 4.99 3.39
CA GLY A 85 -10.58 5.93 2.25
C GLY A 85 -9.47 6.98 2.19
N ASP A 86 -8.69 7.12 3.26
CA ASP A 86 -7.64 8.13 3.34
C ASP A 86 -6.38 7.68 2.58
N PRO A 87 -5.60 8.61 2.02
CA PRO A 87 -4.37 8.26 1.34
C PRO A 87 -3.33 7.72 2.33
N VAL A 88 -2.76 6.58 1.99
CA VAL A 88 -1.71 5.91 2.79
C VAL A 88 -0.57 5.45 1.91
N ILE A 89 0.66 5.71 2.34
CA ILE A 89 1.89 5.32 1.67
C ILE A 89 2.58 4.26 2.51
N ILE A 90 2.94 3.15 1.91
CA ILE A 90 3.68 2.08 2.56
C ILE A 90 5.12 2.10 2.10
N ILE A 91 6.06 2.10 3.03
CA ILE A 91 7.49 2.09 2.73
C ILE A 91 8.21 0.96 3.47
N CYS A 92 9.15 0.34 2.76
CA CYS A 92 10.09 -0.62 3.32
C CYS A 92 11.52 -0.28 2.87
N LYS A 93 12.45 -1.23 2.87
CA LYS A 93 13.84 -0.97 2.46
C LYS A 93 13.96 -0.68 0.96
N SER A 94 13.37 -1.53 0.10
CA SER A 94 13.57 -1.50 -1.36
C SER A 94 12.28 -1.46 -2.19
N GLY A 95 11.12 -1.41 -1.56
CA GLY A 95 9.81 -1.41 -2.21
C GLY A 95 9.16 -2.79 -2.36
N LYS A 96 9.86 -3.87 -2.04
CA LYS A 96 9.33 -5.23 -2.22
C LYS A 96 8.31 -5.62 -1.15
N ARG A 97 8.66 -5.54 0.13
CA ARG A 97 7.74 -5.84 1.25
C ARG A 97 6.55 -4.89 1.24
N SER A 98 6.80 -3.61 1.04
CA SER A 98 5.75 -2.59 0.96
C SER A 98 4.83 -2.79 -0.24
N GLY A 99 5.33 -3.30 -1.36
CA GLY A 99 4.52 -3.68 -2.51
C GLY A 99 3.52 -4.78 -2.18
N ILE A 100 3.95 -5.80 -1.43
CA ILE A 100 3.08 -6.90 -0.97
C ILE A 100 1.98 -6.37 -0.04
N VAL A 101 2.34 -5.55 0.93
CA VAL A 101 1.39 -4.98 1.89
C VAL A 101 0.42 -4.02 1.21
N SER A 102 0.89 -3.17 0.32
CA SER A 102 0.06 -2.24 -0.45
C SER A 102 -1.00 -2.97 -1.28
N LYS A 103 -0.59 -4.04 -1.95
CA LYS A 103 -1.49 -4.88 -2.74
C LYS A 103 -2.56 -5.52 -1.86
N TYR A 104 -2.18 -6.04 -0.70
CA TYR A 104 -3.13 -6.62 0.25
C TYR A 104 -4.16 -5.58 0.72
N LEU A 105 -3.71 -4.40 1.08
CA LEU A 105 -4.60 -3.32 1.54
C LEU A 105 -5.59 -2.91 0.47
N ASP A 106 -5.13 -2.78 -0.77
CA ASP A 106 -5.96 -2.41 -1.90
C ASP A 106 -6.99 -3.50 -2.25
N GLU A 107 -6.57 -4.74 -2.34
CA GLU A 107 -7.42 -5.85 -2.80
C GLU A 107 -8.32 -6.44 -1.71
N GLN A 108 -7.89 -6.47 -0.44
CA GLN A 108 -8.54 -7.25 0.61
C GLN A 108 -8.97 -6.45 1.85
N ALA A 109 -8.47 -5.24 2.04
CA ALA A 109 -8.75 -4.45 3.23
C ALA A 109 -9.52 -3.15 2.94
N ASN A 110 -10.02 -2.98 1.72
CA ASN A 110 -10.82 -1.82 1.26
C ASN A 110 -10.13 -0.46 1.38
N TYR A 111 -8.79 -0.44 1.40
CA TYR A 111 -8.02 0.80 1.30
C TYR A 111 -7.95 1.23 -0.16
N THR A 112 -8.75 2.22 -0.53
CA THR A 112 -8.95 2.63 -1.93
C THR A 112 -7.88 3.60 -2.44
N ASN A 113 -6.99 4.07 -1.58
CA ASN A 113 -6.03 5.12 -1.90
C ASN A 113 -4.63 4.78 -1.36
N VAL A 114 -4.09 3.65 -1.83
CA VAL A 114 -2.83 3.08 -1.36
C VAL A 114 -1.69 3.34 -2.34
N TYR A 115 -0.56 3.74 -1.80
CA TYR A 115 0.66 4.02 -2.55
C TYR A 115 1.81 3.17 -2.02
N ASN A 116 2.59 2.59 -2.92
CA ASN A 116 3.84 1.91 -2.61
C ASN A 116 5.03 2.83 -2.91
N ALA A 117 5.86 3.08 -1.91
CA ALA A 117 7.14 3.76 -2.09
C ALA A 117 8.10 2.82 -2.85
N SER A 118 8.11 2.90 -4.16
CA SER A 118 8.72 1.91 -5.06
C SER A 118 10.24 1.76 -4.89
N GLY A 119 10.94 2.84 -4.53
CA GLY A 119 12.38 2.83 -4.28
C GLY A 119 12.75 2.56 -2.82
N GLY A 120 11.79 2.61 -1.92
CA GLY A 120 11.97 2.41 -0.48
C GLY A 120 12.96 3.37 0.18
N MET A 121 13.42 2.99 1.36
CA MET A 121 14.39 3.79 2.12
C MET A 121 15.74 3.88 1.43
N VAL A 122 16.13 2.88 0.63
CA VAL A 122 17.38 2.96 -0.16
C VAL A 122 17.37 4.19 -1.07
N SER A 123 16.30 4.38 -1.82
CA SER A 123 16.16 5.57 -2.69
C SER A 123 16.06 6.85 -1.87
N TRP A 124 15.34 6.83 -0.77
CA TRP A 124 15.18 8.00 0.09
C TRP A 124 16.50 8.51 0.67
N VAL A 125 17.29 7.62 1.24
CA VAL A 125 18.60 7.94 1.82
C VAL A 125 19.56 8.46 0.75
N ASN A 126 19.59 7.85 -0.43
CA ASN A 126 20.47 8.24 -1.53
C ASN A 126 20.08 9.58 -2.16
N SER A 127 18.84 10.03 -2.02
CA SER A 127 18.39 11.32 -2.56
C SER A 127 18.74 12.52 -1.70
N LYS A 128 19.27 12.30 -0.49
CA LYS A 128 19.60 13.33 0.50
C LYS A 128 21.08 13.72 0.48
N ASN A 129 21.62 13.97 -0.67
CA ASN A 129 22.98 14.50 -0.81
C ASN A 129 22.96 16.03 -0.90
#